data_4b292af3069c54eb0f646e079e2d6fe9
#
_entry.id   4b292af3069c54eb0f646e079e2d6fe9
#
_cell.length_a   1.000
_cell.length_b   1.000
_cell.length_c   1.000
_cell.angle_alpha   90.00
_cell.angle_beta   90.00
_cell.angle_gamma   90.00
#
_symmetry.space_group_name_H-M   'P 1'
#
loop_
_entity.id
_entity.type
_entity.pdbx_description
1 polymer ?
#
loop_
_entity_poly.entity_id
_entity_poly.type
_entity_poly.pdbx_seq_one_letter_code
_entity_poly.pdbx_strand_id
1 'polypeptide(L)'
;MDPFHEGANTEGIDVPAAYKAIAEAMQNANDDIEEKWVIQYWQWNADQYQVLDQVEKGDLIILDLFSTAHTHFHEYKGHDAVYCMLPNFGGRSGFMGRFNGLIDGYFENKNLHSNIKGIGATPEAIGSVPVLYDILYELPWHE
;
A
#
# COMPACT_ATOMS: atom_id res chain seq x y z
N MET A 1 8.19 8.08 -3.04
CA MET A 1 8.03 9.31 -2.19
C MET A 1 6.56 9.43 -1.82
N ASP A 2 6.25 9.74 -0.58
CA ASP A 2 4.89 9.97 -0.11
C ASP A 2 4.82 11.37 0.53
N PRO A 3 4.40 12.39 -0.24
CA PRO A 3 4.55 13.79 0.17
C PRO A 3 3.58 14.22 1.28
N PHE A 4 2.47 13.50 1.45
CA PHE A 4 1.40 13.87 2.39
C PHE A 4 1.03 12.73 3.34
N HIS A 5 2.01 11.94 3.73
CA HIS A 5 1.82 10.77 4.61
C HIS A 5 1.34 11.20 6.01
N GLU A 6 0.51 10.35 6.64
CA GLU A 6 0.01 10.50 8.02
C GLU A 6 -0.62 11.85 8.36
N GLY A 7 -1.44 12.38 7.45
CA GLY A 7 -2.17 13.64 7.73
C GLY A 7 -1.27 14.86 7.77
N ALA A 8 -0.26 14.90 6.89
CA ALA A 8 0.53 16.09 6.69
C ALA A 8 -0.34 17.34 6.56
N ASN A 9 0.14 18.47 7.05
CA ASN A 9 -0.57 19.73 6.89
C ASN A 9 -0.52 20.17 5.43
N THR A 10 -1.69 20.24 4.80
CA THR A 10 -1.89 20.62 3.40
C THR A 10 -2.45 22.04 3.24
N GLU A 11 -2.56 22.80 4.34
CA GLU A 11 -3.10 24.17 4.31
C GLU A 11 -2.30 25.08 3.35
N GLY A 12 -3.01 25.67 2.40
CA GLY A 12 -2.41 26.53 1.38
C GLY A 12 -1.69 25.81 0.25
N ILE A 13 -1.75 24.47 0.19
CA ILE A 13 -1.17 23.66 -0.87
C ILE A 13 -2.27 23.24 -1.86
N ASP A 14 -2.03 23.41 -3.15
CA ASP A 14 -2.81 22.77 -4.19
C ASP A 14 -2.36 21.30 -4.31
N VAL A 15 -3.01 20.43 -3.54
CA VAL A 15 -2.64 19.02 -3.44
C VAL A 15 -2.73 18.27 -4.78
N PRO A 16 -3.81 18.41 -5.58
CA PRO A 16 -3.86 17.85 -6.92
C PRO A 16 -2.71 18.29 -7.80
N ALA A 17 -2.40 19.60 -7.83
CA ALA A 17 -1.30 20.10 -8.63
C ALA A 17 0.06 19.54 -8.18
N ALA A 18 0.26 19.39 -6.87
CA ALA A 18 1.47 18.78 -6.32
C ALA A 18 1.63 17.31 -6.74
N TYR A 19 0.58 16.50 -6.63
CA TYR A 19 0.62 15.10 -7.09
C TYR A 19 0.88 15.00 -8.59
N LYS A 20 0.19 15.82 -9.39
CA LYS A 20 0.39 15.86 -10.83
C LYS A 20 1.84 16.22 -11.20
N ALA A 21 2.39 17.25 -10.57
CA ALA A 21 3.77 17.68 -10.81
C ALA A 21 4.80 16.60 -10.48
N ILE A 22 4.57 15.84 -9.38
CA ILE A 22 5.43 14.72 -9.01
C ILE A 22 5.35 13.60 -10.06
N ALA A 23 4.13 13.21 -10.47
CA ALA A 23 3.94 12.19 -11.49
C ALA A 23 4.62 12.56 -12.81
N GLU A 24 4.41 13.79 -13.29
CA GLU A 24 5.05 14.31 -14.51
C GLU A 24 6.58 14.34 -14.39
N ALA A 25 7.12 14.73 -13.22
CA ALA A 25 8.55 14.74 -12.99
C ALA A 25 9.17 13.34 -13.01
N MET A 26 8.45 12.35 -12.48
CA MET A 26 8.89 10.96 -12.52
C MET A 26 8.87 10.42 -13.96
N GLN A 27 7.78 10.60 -14.69
CA GLN A 27 7.65 10.17 -16.09
C GLN A 27 8.71 10.80 -17.01
N ASN A 28 9.12 12.03 -16.72
CA ASN A 28 10.13 12.75 -17.51
C ASN A 28 11.58 12.48 -17.05
N ALA A 29 11.79 11.73 -15.97
CA ALA A 29 13.13 11.54 -15.42
C ALA A 29 14.00 10.61 -16.26
N ASN A 30 13.38 9.62 -16.94
CA ASN A 30 14.12 8.68 -17.78
C ASN A 30 13.21 8.07 -18.87
N ASP A 31 13.46 8.42 -20.12
CA ASP A 31 12.68 7.95 -21.27
C ASP A 31 12.80 6.43 -21.53
N ASP A 32 13.83 5.78 -20.97
CA ASP A 32 14.15 4.37 -21.25
C ASP A 32 13.58 3.39 -20.22
N ILE A 33 12.97 3.87 -19.13
CA ILE A 33 12.46 3.03 -18.03
C ILE A 33 10.99 3.36 -17.75
N GLU A 34 10.16 2.33 -17.75
CA GLU A 34 8.78 2.43 -17.27
C GLU A 34 8.81 2.62 -15.73
N GLU A 35 8.60 3.83 -15.27
CA GLU A 35 8.66 4.17 -13.86
C GLU A 35 7.32 3.92 -13.17
N LYS A 36 7.37 3.38 -11.97
CA LYS A 36 6.20 3.20 -11.12
C LYS A 36 6.35 4.01 -9.84
N TRP A 37 5.35 4.80 -9.55
CA TRP A 37 5.29 5.47 -8.27
C TRP A 37 4.72 4.54 -7.20
N VAL A 38 5.50 4.24 -6.17
CA VAL A 38 5.07 3.44 -5.03
C VAL A 38 4.78 4.38 -3.87
N ILE A 39 3.55 4.33 -3.36
CA ILE A 39 3.12 5.09 -2.18
C ILE A 39 2.54 4.16 -1.10
N GLN A 40 2.45 4.68 0.11
CA GLN A 40 1.93 3.93 1.26
C GLN A 40 0.52 4.40 1.60
N TYR A 41 -0.40 3.47 1.76
CA TYR A 41 -1.69 3.74 2.36
C TYR A 41 -1.61 3.54 3.87
N TRP A 42 -1.81 4.61 4.60
CA TRP A 42 -1.97 4.61 6.05
C TRP A 42 -2.95 5.69 6.46
N GLN A 43 -4.21 5.30 6.72
CA GLN A 43 -5.28 6.21 7.17
C GLN A 43 -5.38 7.50 6.33
N TRP A 44 -5.46 7.35 5.01
CA TRP A 44 -5.57 8.50 4.11
C TRP A 44 -6.81 9.35 4.41
N ASN A 45 -6.61 10.65 4.42
CA ASN A 45 -7.68 11.63 4.39
C ASN A 45 -8.08 11.98 2.94
N ALA A 46 -9.06 12.87 2.79
CA ALA A 46 -9.56 13.26 1.47
C ALA A 46 -8.48 13.84 0.54
N ASP A 47 -7.46 14.52 1.10
CA ASP A 47 -6.38 15.11 0.31
C ASP A 47 -5.45 14.03 -0.25
N GLN A 48 -5.12 13.02 0.54
CA GLN A 48 -4.26 11.92 0.10
C GLN A 48 -4.92 11.08 -0.99
N TYR A 49 -6.25 10.86 -0.91
CA TYR A 49 -7.00 10.17 -1.98
C TYR A 49 -6.96 10.89 -3.33
N GLN A 50 -6.65 12.18 -3.38
CA GLN A 50 -6.58 12.93 -4.63
C GLN A 50 -5.47 12.44 -5.58
N VAL A 51 -4.44 11.74 -5.07
CA VAL A 51 -3.42 11.12 -5.92
C VAL A 51 -4.02 10.17 -6.96
N LEU A 52 -5.12 9.48 -6.61
CA LEU A 52 -5.80 8.52 -7.48
C LEU A 52 -6.42 9.14 -8.73
N ASP A 53 -6.61 10.46 -8.74
CA ASP A 53 -7.15 11.19 -9.87
C ASP A 53 -6.07 11.91 -10.69
N GLN A 54 -4.83 11.96 -10.17
CA GLN A 54 -3.72 12.69 -10.79
C GLN A 54 -2.67 11.77 -11.43
N VAL A 55 -2.71 10.49 -11.14
CA VAL A 55 -1.76 9.50 -11.67
C VAL A 55 -2.51 8.51 -12.56
N GLU A 56 -1.94 8.13 -13.69
CA GLU A 56 -2.55 7.15 -14.57
C GLU A 56 -2.54 5.74 -13.94
N LYS A 57 -3.56 4.94 -14.30
CA LYS A 57 -3.60 3.55 -13.86
C LYS A 57 -2.44 2.78 -14.47
N GLY A 58 -1.77 2.03 -13.62
CA GLY A 58 -0.56 1.32 -13.99
C GLY A 58 0.73 2.03 -13.58
N ASP A 59 0.70 3.34 -13.35
CA ASP A 59 1.87 4.11 -12.92
C ASP A 59 1.94 4.31 -11.40
N LEU A 60 0.88 3.95 -10.68
CA LEU A 60 0.81 4.01 -9.23
C LEU A 60 0.62 2.62 -8.64
N ILE A 61 1.44 2.30 -7.63
CA ILE A 61 1.31 1.10 -6.81
C ILE A 61 1.11 1.53 -5.35
N ILE A 62 0.04 1.04 -4.74
CA ILE A 62 -0.33 1.38 -3.38
C ILE A 62 0.04 0.24 -2.44
N LEU A 63 0.91 0.51 -1.47
CA LEU A 63 1.17 -0.43 -0.37
C LEU A 63 0.09 -0.22 0.69
N ASP A 64 -0.89 -1.10 0.75
CA ASP A 64 -1.90 -1.10 1.82
C ASP A 64 -1.28 -1.70 3.07
N LEU A 65 -0.73 -0.86 3.95
CA LEU A 65 0.20 -1.26 5.00
C LEU A 65 -0.37 -2.24 6.01
N PHE A 66 -1.69 -2.25 6.22
CA PHE A 66 -2.32 -3.07 7.24
C PHE A 66 -3.52 -3.88 6.71
N SER A 67 -3.40 -4.43 5.52
CA SER A 67 -4.46 -5.21 4.87
C SER A 67 -4.95 -6.39 5.72
N THR A 68 -4.10 -6.96 6.56
CA THR A 68 -4.50 -8.06 7.48
C THR A 68 -5.52 -7.66 8.54
N ALA A 69 -5.77 -6.38 8.73
CA ALA A 69 -6.75 -5.87 9.68
C ALA A 69 -7.89 -5.12 9.01
N HIS A 70 -7.56 -4.33 8.01
CA HIS A 70 -8.47 -3.44 7.31
C HIS A 70 -8.11 -3.43 5.82
N THR A 71 -9.09 -3.53 4.95
CA THR A 71 -8.87 -3.55 3.51
C THR A 71 -9.58 -2.40 2.83
N HIS A 72 -8.89 -1.76 1.89
CA HIS A 72 -9.37 -0.57 1.18
C HIS A 72 -9.26 -0.70 -0.35
N PHE A 73 -9.01 -1.92 -0.86
CA PHE A 73 -8.74 -2.15 -2.29
C PHE A 73 -9.82 -1.63 -3.24
N HIS A 74 -11.07 -1.60 -2.79
CA HIS A 74 -12.19 -1.03 -3.53
C HIS A 74 -12.14 0.50 -3.63
N GLU A 75 -11.44 1.17 -2.72
CA GLU A 75 -11.31 2.63 -2.67
C GLU A 75 -10.24 3.16 -3.63
N TYR A 76 -9.33 2.30 -4.09
CA TYR A 76 -8.18 2.70 -4.92
C TYR A 76 -8.50 2.92 -6.40
N LYS A 77 -9.78 3.03 -6.76
CA LYS A 77 -10.23 3.33 -8.13
C LYS A 77 -9.61 2.43 -9.22
N GLY A 78 -9.16 1.23 -8.85
CA GLY A 78 -8.53 0.26 -9.73
C GLY A 78 -7.03 0.49 -9.98
N HIS A 79 -6.36 1.35 -9.22
CA HIS A 79 -4.91 1.38 -9.17
C HIS A 79 -4.35 0.11 -8.53
N ASP A 80 -3.16 -0.28 -8.97
CA ASP A 80 -2.50 -1.47 -8.46
C ASP A 80 -2.16 -1.33 -6.99
N ALA A 81 -2.35 -2.41 -6.24
CA ALA A 81 -2.10 -2.43 -4.81
C ALA A 81 -1.39 -3.70 -4.35
N VAL A 82 -0.71 -3.59 -3.23
CA VAL A 82 -0.01 -4.69 -2.56
C VAL A 82 -0.68 -4.97 -1.22
N TYR A 83 -1.05 -6.23 -1.00
CA TYR A 83 -1.58 -6.71 0.27
C TYR A 83 -0.46 -6.81 1.30
N CYS A 84 -0.41 -5.91 2.28
CA CYS A 84 0.66 -5.87 3.24
C CYS A 84 0.24 -6.34 4.63
N MET A 85 1.13 -7.10 5.26
CA MET A 85 1.02 -7.50 6.65
C MET A 85 1.80 -6.53 7.53
N LEU A 86 1.14 -5.91 8.50
CA LEU A 86 1.77 -5.16 9.58
C LEU A 86 1.79 -6.04 10.83
N PRO A 87 2.89 -6.80 11.08
CA PRO A 87 2.94 -7.80 12.14
C PRO A 87 3.14 -7.21 13.53
N ASN A 88 3.66 -5.99 13.61
CA ASN A 88 3.91 -5.30 14.87
C ASN A 88 3.90 -3.77 14.69
N PHE A 89 3.65 -3.08 15.78
CA PHE A 89 3.79 -1.62 15.88
C PHE A 89 5.06 -1.28 16.66
N GLY A 90 5.67 -0.14 16.39
CA GLY A 90 6.87 0.33 17.04
C GLY A 90 6.80 0.22 18.57
N GLY A 91 7.84 -0.35 19.17
CA GLY A 91 7.93 -0.56 20.62
C GLY A 91 7.04 -1.66 21.20
N ARG A 92 6.24 -2.36 20.39
CA ARG A 92 5.45 -3.51 20.82
C ARG A 92 6.06 -4.79 20.29
N SER A 93 6.69 -5.55 21.17
CA SER A 93 7.14 -6.90 20.88
C SER A 93 6.11 -7.90 21.42
N GLY A 94 5.73 -8.88 20.62
CA GLY A 94 4.80 -9.93 21.04
C GLY A 94 4.23 -10.68 19.84
N PHE A 95 3.48 -11.73 20.13
CA PHE A 95 2.78 -12.50 19.12
C PHE A 95 1.53 -11.70 18.68
N MET A 96 1.68 -10.86 17.67
CA MET A 96 0.59 -10.07 17.11
C MET A 96 0.13 -10.62 15.75
N GLY A 97 0.08 -11.94 15.62
CA GLY A 97 -0.36 -12.58 14.39
C GLY A 97 -1.88 -12.48 14.19
N ARG A 98 -2.28 -11.93 13.06
CA ARG A 98 -3.66 -11.96 12.59
C ARG A 98 -3.78 -13.06 11.52
N PHE A 99 -3.66 -14.32 11.92
CA PHE A 99 -3.65 -15.45 10.99
C PHE A 99 -4.88 -15.48 10.08
N ASN A 100 -6.06 -15.26 10.62
CA ASN A 100 -7.27 -15.22 9.80
C ASN A 100 -7.24 -14.05 8.80
N GLY A 101 -6.83 -12.86 9.22
CA GLY A 101 -6.64 -11.73 8.32
C GLY A 101 -5.54 -11.99 7.30
N LEU A 102 -4.49 -12.71 7.68
CA LEU A 102 -3.39 -13.04 6.77
C LEU A 102 -3.81 -14.07 5.71
N ILE A 103 -4.46 -15.15 6.11
CA ILE A 103 -4.79 -16.27 5.22
C ILE A 103 -6.14 -16.01 4.53
N ASP A 104 -7.21 -15.99 5.29
CA ASP A 104 -8.57 -15.86 4.74
C ASP A 104 -8.74 -14.50 4.07
N GLY A 105 -8.27 -13.42 4.72
CA GLY A 105 -8.36 -12.07 4.20
C GLY A 105 -7.60 -11.88 2.88
N TYR A 106 -6.43 -12.50 2.71
CA TYR A 106 -5.71 -12.45 1.44
C TYR A 106 -6.51 -13.09 0.31
N PHE A 107 -6.98 -14.32 0.48
CA PHE A 107 -7.70 -15.03 -0.57
C PHE A 107 -9.06 -14.38 -0.88
N GLU A 108 -9.79 -13.94 0.14
CA GLU A 108 -11.04 -13.21 -0.05
C GLU A 108 -10.82 -11.94 -0.89
N ASN A 109 -9.83 -11.14 -0.54
CA ASN A 109 -9.55 -9.89 -1.27
C ASN A 109 -8.97 -10.14 -2.66
N LYS A 110 -8.07 -11.11 -2.82
CA LYS A 110 -7.53 -11.50 -4.15
C LYS A 110 -8.64 -11.91 -5.11
N ASN A 111 -9.66 -12.60 -4.61
CA ASN A 111 -10.79 -13.03 -5.44
C ASN A 111 -11.75 -11.87 -5.79
N LEU A 112 -11.88 -10.89 -4.92
CA LEU A 112 -12.78 -9.74 -5.10
C LEU A 112 -12.13 -8.59 -5.89
N HIS A 113 -10.82 -8.44 -5.82
CA HIS A 113 -10.10 -7.26 -6.29
C HIS A 113 -8.95 -7.62 -7.24
N SER A 114 -9.15 -7.43 -8.53
CA SER A 114 -8.14 -7.70 -9.57
C SER A 114 -6.93 -6.76 -9.54
N ASN A 115 -7.03 -5.67 -8.79
CA ASN A 115 -5.95 -4.70 -8.59
C ASN A 115 -4.91 -5.11 -7.54
N ILE A 116 -5.10 -6.22 -6.83
CA ILE A 116 -4.06 -6.76 -5.94
C ILE A 116 -3.01 -7.48 -6.78
N LYS A 117 -1.78 -6.94 -6.80
CA LYS A 117 -0.67 -7.41 -7.65
C LYS A 117 0.43 -8.13 -6.86
N GLY A 118 0.37 -8.11 -5.55
CA GLY A 118 1.40 -8.74 -4.75
C GLY A 118 1.10 -8.70 -3.26
N ILE A 119 2.06 -9.21 -2.51
CA ILE A 119 2.07 -9.21 -1.05
C ILE A 119 3.31 -8.48 -0.52
N GLY A 120 3.22 -7.98 0.70
CA GLY A 120 4.32 -7.30 1.35
C GLY A 120 4.27 -7.39 2.86
N ALA A 121 5.38 -7.06 3.49
CA ALA A 121 5.48 -6.93 4.93
C ALA A 121 5.97 -5.53 5.30
N THR A 122 5.32 -4.91 6.26
CA THR A 122 5.55 -3.53 6.69
C THR A 122 5.79 -3.46 8.22
N PRO A 123 6.81 -4.17 8.74
CA PRO A 123 7.06 -4.18 10.18
C PRO A 123 7.61 -2.84 10.66
N GLU A 124 7.12 -2.36 11.80
CA GLU A 124 7.64 -1.17 12.47
C GLU A 124 8.73 -1.49 13.50
N ALA A 125 8.93 -2.76 13.84
CA ALA A 125 9.93 -3.19 14.81
C ALA A 125 10.62 -4.49 14.38
N ILE A 126 11.85 -4.69 14.88
CA ILE A 126 12.68 -5.87 14.57
C ILE A 126 12.12 -7.14 15.21
N GLY A 127 11.43 -7.04 16.35
CA GLY A 127 10.79 -8.16 17.02
C GLY A 127 9.68 -8.74 16.14
N SER A 128 9.97 -9.84 15.47
CA SER A 128 9.08 -10.47 14.51
C SER A 128 8.73 -11.90 14.91
N VAL A 129 7.62 -12.38 14.38
CA VAL A 129 7.19 -13.77 14.47
C VAL A 129 7.50 -14.45 13.13
N PRO A 130 8.58 -15.22 13.01
CA PRO A 130 9.03 -15.77 11.72
C PRO A 130 7.94 -16.53 10.96
N VAL A 131 7.13 -17.30 11.65
CA VAL A 131 6.05 -18.09 11.02
C VAL A 131 5.04 -17.24 10.25
N LEU A 132 4.84 -15.98 10.63
CA LEU A 132 3.95 -15.08 9.88
C LEU A 132 4.53 -14.72 8.52
N TYR A 133 5.84 -14.54 8.45
CA TYR A 133 6.52 -14.24 7.20
C TYR A 133 6.57 -15.47 6.29
N ASP A 134 6.82 -16.65 6.86
CA ASP A 134 6.77 -17.89 6.11
C ASP A 134 5.39 -18.07 5.47
N ILE A 135 4.32 -17.90 6.23
CA ILE A 135 2.96 -17.98 5.72
C ILE A 135 2.72 -16.88 4.66
N LEU A 136 3.05 -15.64 4.95
CA LEU A 136 2.84 -14.52 4.03
C LEU A 136 3.44 -14.82 2.65
N TYR A 137 4.71 -15.24 2.61
CA TYR A 137 5.41 -15.45 1.34
C TYR A 137 5.03 -16.76 0.63
N GLU A 138 4.36 -17.67 1.31
CA GLU A 138 3.77 -18.87 0.70
C GLU A 138 2.39 -18.59 0.05
N LEU A 139 1.61 -17.63 0.57
CA LEU A 139 0.24 -17.38 0.11
C LEU A 139 0.07 -17.23 -1.40
N PRO A 140 0.94 -16.50 -2.14
CA PRO A 140 0.76 -16.33 -3.58
C PRO A 140 0.91 -17.60 -4.41
N TRP A 141 1.50 -18.63 -3.83
CA TRP A 141 1.76 -19.92 -4.50
C TRP A 141 0.65 -20.94 -4.28
N HIS A 142 -0.38 -20.56 -3.50
CA HIS A 142 -1.56 -21.38 -3.25
C HIS A 142 -2.79 -20.78 -3.91
N GLU A 143 -3.69 -21.66 -4.37
CA GLU A 143 -5.00 -21.29 -4.97
C GLU A 143 -6.14 -21.34 -3.94
#